data_57315b09ce97e56315f384626817918f
#
_entry.id   57315b09ce97e56315f384626817918f
#
_cell.length_a   1.000
_cell.length_b   1.000
_cell.length_c   1.000
_cell.angle_alpha   90.00
_cell.angle_beta   90.00
_cell.angle_gamma   90.00
#
_symmetry.space_group_name_H-M   'P 1'
#
loop_
_entity.id
_entity.type
_entity.pdbx_description
1 polymer ?
#
loop_
_entity_poly.entity_id
_entity_poly.type
_entity_poly.pdbx_seq_one_letter_code
_entity_poly.pdbx_strand_id
1 'polypeptide(L)'
;RLVEKIGKACEKLSADFIAVIGTPVPAVIGTDYKALSRMIEKKTGIPALTIDTDGTKLYDIGEKKTWKELFKKFAVKQEVEPGRVGIIGATPLSFGGIYEENFLKEYFSEKGFSKVLCYGMGDGLEAVKGAAAAEKNIVISPSGIAAAKYLKQKFGTPYEVFCPPEIIPEWKERKQQLEHSEQIEQNTAMPNRKERPDKKVLIVHQQVLANTLKEELLTLAMEQKIETDFAKITVASWFMLDDALKKEGDLLFKEEDDWISYIKENEYDIIIADPLLKKAVPFYKGEWYDLPHFAISGKKRQTV
;
A
#
# COMPACT_ATOMS: atom_id res chain seq x y z
N ARG A 1 -8.55 -31.47 -17.73
CA ARG A 1 -7.21 -31.80 -17.20
C ARG A 1 -6.80 -30.96 -15.95
N LEU A 2 -6.95 -29.61 -15.97
CA LEU A 2 -6.63 -28.78 -14.81
C LEU A 2 -7.55 -29.10 -13.61
N VAL A 3 -8.87 -29.13 -13.82
CA VAL A 3 -9.87 -29.44 -12.78
C VAL A 3 -9.62 -30.81 -12.14
N GLU A 4 -9.24 -31.83 -12.95
CA GLU A 4 -8.90 -33.15 -12.42
C GLU A 4 -7.64 -33.16 -11.55
N LYS A 5 -6.61 -32.37 -11.95
CA LYS A 5 -5.39 -32.22 -11.13
C LYS A 5 -5.68 -31.53 -9.79
N ILE A 6 -6.49 -30.48 -9.83
CA ILE A 6 -6.91 -29.76 -8.62
C ILE A 6 -7.73 -30.70 -7.72
N GLY A 7 -8.70 -31.47 -8.28
CA GLY A 7 -9.47 -32.43 -7.51
C GLY A 7 -8.58 -33.42 -6.75
N LYS A 8 -7.62 -34.02 -7.45
CA LYS A 8 -6.66 -34.98 -6.83
C LYS A 8 -5.78 -34.33 -5.76
N ALA A 9 -5.39 -33.06 -5.95
CA ALA A 9 -4.62 -32.33 -4.93
C ALA A 9 -5.45 -32.07 -3.66
N CYS A 10 -6.73 -31.73 -3.82
CA CYS A 10 -7.64 -31.47 -2.71
C CYS A 10 -8.00 -32.74 -1.90
N GLU A 11 -7.86 -33.94 -2.48
CA GLU A 11 -7.99 -35.18 -1.70
C GLU A 11 -6.93 -35.32 -0.58
N LYS A 12 -5.81 -34.62 -0.72
CA LYS A 12 -4.66 -34.68 0.20
C LYS A 12 -4.43 -33.39 0.99
N LEU A 13 -5.11 -32.30 0.64
CA LEU A 13 -4.92 -30.99 1.22
C LEU A 13 -6.25 -30.47 1.77
N SER A 14 -6.23 -30.03 3.02
CA SER A 14 -7.33 -29.23 3.56
C SER A 14 -7.15 -27.80 3.09
N ALA A 15 -8.16 -27.23 2.43
CA ALA A 15 -8.14 -25.87 1.94
C ALA A 15 -9.50 -25.20 2.17
N ASP A 16 -9.48 -23.97 2.68
CA ASP A 16 -10.70 -23.17 2.88
C ASP A 16 -11.24 -22.64 1.54
N PHE A 17 -10.35 -22.42 0.58
CA PHE A 17 -10.70 -22.02 -0.79
C PHE A 17 -9.58 -22.33 -1.78
N ILE A 18 -9.91 -22.27 -3.06
CA ILE A 18 -8.98 -22.45 -4.17
C ILE A 18 -8.89 -21.16 -4.95
N ALA A 19 -7.67 -20.61 -5.12
CA ALA A 19 -7.42 -19.48 -6.01
C ALA A 19 -6.71 -19.93 -7.29
N VAL A 20 -7.28 -19.58 -8.44
CA VAL A 20 -6.66 -19.80 -9.76
C VAL A 20 -6.22 -18.46 -10.33
N ILE A 21 -4.91 -18.29 -10.47
CA ILE A 21 -4.30 -17.09 -11.00
C ILE A 21 -3.99 -17.29 -12.48
N GLY A 22 -4.47 -16.38 -13.32
CA GLY A 22 -4.20 -16.39 -14.76
C GLY A 22 -2.73 -16.17 -15.08
N THR A 23 -2.30 -16.75 -16.19
CA THR A 23 -0.95 -16.59 -16.76
C THR A 23 -1.07 -16.29 -18.25
N PRO A 24 0.03 -15.88 -18.95
CA PRO A 24 -0.05 -15.49 -20.37
C PRO A 24 -0.71 -16.51 -21.29
N VAL A 25 -0.40 -17.80 -21.15
CA VAL A 25 -0.93 -18.85 -22.04
C VAL A 25 -2.46 -18.99 -21.92
N PRO A 26 -3.07 -19.14 -20.73
CA PRO A 26 -4.53 -19.12 -20.57
C PRO A 26 -5.19 -17.84 -21.09
N ALA A 27 -4.54 -16.69 -20.96
CA ALA A 27 -5.06 -15.41 -21.47
C ALA A 27 -5.13 -15.41 -23.00
N VAL A 28 -4.07 -15.87 -23.67
CA VAL A 28 -4.01 -15.93 -25.15
C VAL A 28 -5.05 -16.88 -25.73
N ILE A 29 -5.29 -18.03 -25.09
CA ILE A 29 -6.28 -19.00 -25.59
C ILE A 29 -7.72 -18.70 -25.15
N GLY A 30 -7.96 -17.56 -24.51
CA GLY A 30 -9.30 -17.12 -24.14
C GLY A 30 -9.97 -17.98 -23.07
N THR A 31 -9.25 -18.38 -22.02
CA THR A 31 -9.78 -19.23 -20.94
C THR A 31 -10.98 -18.59 -20.25
N ASP A 32 -12.12 -19.29 -20.20
CA ASP A 32 -13.28 -18.87 -19.41
C ASP A 32 -13.05 -19.17 -17.91
N TYR A 33 -12.50 -18.18 -17.21
CA TYR A 33 -12.23 -18.29 -15.78
C TYR A 33 -13.48 -18.48 -14.92
N LYS A 34 -14.63 -17.94 -15.33
CA LYS A 34 -15.89 -18.09 -14.59
C LYS A 34 -16.40 -19.54 -14.70
N ALA A 35 -16.32 -20.13 -15.89
CA ALA A 35 -16.65 -21.52 -16.07
C ALA A 35 -15.68 -22.43 -15.29
N LEU A 36 -14.38 -22.11 -15.34
CA LEU A 36 -13.34 -22.84 -14.62
C LEU A 36 -13.59 -22.86 -13.10
N SER A 37 -13.89 -21.72 -12.49
CA SER A 37 -14.23 -21.62 -11.06
C SER A 37 -15.40 -22.55 -10.71
N ARG A 38 -16.51 -22.48 -11.47
CA ARG A 38 -17.68 -23.35 -11.25
C ARG A 38 -17.37 -24.84 -11.39
N MET A 39 -16.53 -25.21 -12.36
CA MET A 39 -16.12 -26.61 -12.54
C MET A 39 -15.27 -27.12 -11.38
N ILE A 40 -14.37 -26.28 -10.84
CA ILE A 40 -13.54 -26.59 -9.67
C ILE A 40 -14.43 -26.80 -8.45
N GLU A 41 -15.33 -25.85 -8.16
CA GLU A 41 -16.27 -25.94 -7.03
C GLU A 41 -17.14 -27.18 -7.10
N LYS A 42 -17.69 -27.50 -8.31
CA LYS A 42 -18.48 -28.71 -8.51
C LYS A 42 -17.68 -29.99 -8.27
N LYS A 43 -16.38 -29.99 -8.65
CA LYS A 43 -15.51 -31.17 -8.51
C LYS A 43 -15.01 -31.37 -7.08
N THR A 44 -14.70 -30.28 -6.35
CA THR A 44 -14.01 -30.35 -5.05
C THR A 44 -14.91 -30.11 -3.86
N GLY A 45 -16.05 -29.44 -4.06
CA GLY A 45 -16.89 -28.91 -2.97
C GLY A 45 -16.27 -27.69 -2.24
N ILE A 46 -15.09 -27.26 -2.66
CA ILE A 46 -14.34 -26.15 -2.04
C ILE A 46 -14.62 -24.88 -2.84
N PRO A 47 -14.93 -23.72 -2.17
CA PRO A 47 -15.08 -22.46 -2.86
C PRO A 47 -13.87 -22.10 -3.72
N ALA A 48 -14.09 -21.69 -4.97
CA ALA A 48 -13.01 -21.30 -5.87
C ALA A 48 -13.20 -19.87 -6.38
N LEU A 49 -12.12 -19.13 -6.45
CA LEU A 49 -12.06 -17.83 -7.10
C LEU A 49 -11.02 -17.85 -8.21
N THR A 50 -11.23 -17.03 -9.21
CA THR A 50 -10.31 -16.90 -10.33
C THR A 50 -9.88 -15.46 -10.49
N ILE A 51 -8.59 -15.24 -10.65
CA ILE A 51 -7.98 -13.95 -10.87
C ILE A 51 -7.55 -13.91 -12.33
N ASP A 52 -8.28 -13.16 -13.12
CA ASP A 52 -7.98 -12.97 -14.55
C ASP A 52 -6.79 -12.02 -14.72
N THR A 53 -5.59 -12.58 -14.67
CA THR A 53 -4.32 -11.93 -14.95
C THR A 53 -3.66 -12.55 -16.18
N ASP A 54 -2.91 -11.75 -16.92
CA ASP A 54 -2.23 -12.16 -18.15
C ASP A 54 -0.69 -12.25 -17.99
N GLY A 55 -0.16 -11.87 -16.83
CA GLY A 55 1.28 -11.85 -16.55
C GLY A 55 2.04 -10.74 -17.26
N THR A 56 1.36 -9.79 -17.92
CA THR A 56 1.99 -8.68 -18.66
C THR A 56 1.84 -7.35 -17.94
N LYS A 57 1.06 -7.29 -16.87
CA LYS A 57 0.81 -6.10 -16.07
C LYS A 57 1.69 -6.08 -14.83
N LEU A 58 1.85 -4.88 -14.24
CA LEU A 58 2.54 -4.72 -12.98
C LEU A 58 1.80 -5.48 -11.86
N TYR A 59 2.53 -5.91 -10.83
CA TYR A 59 2.03 -6.80 -9.78
C TYR A 59 0.84 -6.23 -9.02
N ASP A 60 0.84 -4.93 -8.74
CA ASP A 60 -0.19 -4.22 -8.00
C ASP A 60 -1.57 -4.21 -8.70
N ILE A 61 -1.58 -4.32 -10.05
CA ILE A 61 -2.82 -4.52 -10.81
C ILE A 61 -3.42 -5.90 -10.52
N GLY A 62 -2.56 -6.91 -10.40
CA GLY A 62 -2.95 -8.26 -9.97
C GLY A 62 -3.48 -8.27 -8.54
N GLU A 63 -2.79 -7.60 -7.62
CA GLU A 63 -3.25 -7.41 -6.23
C GLU A 63 -4.63 -6.73 -6.17
N LYS A 64 -4.82 -5.64 -6.92
CA LYS A 64 -6.10 -4.91 -6.99
C LYS A 64 -7.26 -5.80 -7.41
N LYS A 65 -7.04 -6.66 -8.42
CA LYS A 65 -8.03 -7.66 -8.85
C LYS A 65 -8.28 -8.69 -7.75
N THR A 66 -7.22 -9.20 -7.15
CA THR A 66 -7.29 -10.23 -6.10
C THR A 66 -8.08 -9.73 -4.90
N TRP A 67 -7.77 -8.56 -4.35
CA TRP A 67 -8.52 -7.95 -3.25
C TRP A 67 -10.02 -7.86 -3.56
N LYS A 68 -10.36 -7.33 -4.72
CA LYS A 68 -11.76 -7.18 -5.12
C LYS A 68 -12.48 -8.51 -5.23
N GLU A 69 -11.91 -9.50 -5.91
CA GLU A 69 -12.55 -10.80 -6.10
C GLU A 69 -12.62 -11.60 -4.78
N LEU A 70 -11.64 -11.44 -3.87
CA LEU A 70 -11.66 -12.04 -2.55
C LEU A 70 -12.87 -11.57 -1.74
N PHE A 71 -13.05 -10.25 -1.58
CA PHE A 71 -14.21 -9.71 -0.86
C PHE A 71 -15.53 -9.98 -1.56
N LYS A 72 -15.55 -9.92 -2.89
CA LYS A 72 -16.75 -10.24 -3.67
C LYS A 72 -17.21 -11.69 -3.48
N LYS A 73 -16.27 -12.60 -3.31
CA LYS A 73 -16.54 -14.04 -3.11
C LYS A 73 -16.99 -14.34 -1.69
N PHE A 74 -16.34 -13.75 -0.69
CA PHE A 74 -16.44 -14.21 0.69
C PHE A 74 -17.10 -13.22 1.65
N ALA A 75 -17.05 -11.90 1.40
CA ALA A 75 -17.67 -10.95 2.32
C ALA A 75 -19.19 -11.11 2.36
N VAL A 76 -19.74 -11.18 3.55
CA VAL A 76 -21.18 -11.30 3.80
C VAL A 76 -21.69 -10.11 4.59
N LYS A 77 -23.00 -9.80 4.43
CA LYS A 77 -23.64 -8.73 5.18
C LYS A 77 -23.64 -9.09 6.69
N GLN A 78 -23.17 -8.17 7.50
CA GLN A 78 -23.17 -8.26 8.96
C GLN A 78 -23.52 -6.91 9.55
N GLU A 79 -23.95 -6.89 10.81
CA GLU A 79 -24.12 -5.66 11.58
C GLU A 79 -22.77 -5.03 11.87
N VAL A 80 -22.75 -3.69 11.90
CA VAL A 80 -21.53 -2.94 12.19
C VAL A 80 -21.14 -3.16 13.65
N GLU A 81 -19.90 -3.55 13.87
CA GLU A 81 -19.27 -3.71 15.17
C GLU A 81 -18.49 -2.42 15.51
N PRO A 82 -18.97 -1.58 16.46
CA PRO A 82 -18.27 -0.34 16.82
C PRO A 82 -16.84 -0.59 17.28
N GLY A 83 -15.93 0.26 16.88
CA GLY A 83 -14.49 0.13 17.17
C GLY A 83 -13.76 -0.92 16.32
N ARG A 84 -14.44 -1.59 15.37
CA ARG A 84 -13.80 -2.51 14.45
C ARG A 84 -13.34 -1.77 13.20
N VAL A 85 -12.05 -1.90 12.87
CA VAL A 85 -11.46 -1.37 11.62
C VAL A 85 -10.81 -2.47 10.80
N GLY A 86 -10.95 -2.39 9.48
CA GLY A 86 -10.32 -3.30 8.54
C GLY A 86 -9.23 -2.62 7.72
N ILE A 87 -8.08 -3.25 7.56
CA ILE A 87 -6.96 -2.74 6.75
C ILE A 87 -6.95 -3.49 5.41
N ILE A 88 -7.01 -2.75 4.31
CA ILE A 88 -7.03 -3.30 2.95
C ILE A 88 -5.80 -2.81 2.18
N GLY A 89 -5.14 -3.71 1.46
CA GLY A 89 -3.99 -3.40 0.60
C GLY A 89 -2.64 -3.54 1.29
N ALA A 90 -2.59 -4.15 2.48
CA ALA A 90 -1.35 -4.53 3.12
C ALA A 90 -0.77 -5.78 2.44
N THR A 91 0.43 -5.67 1.89
CA THR A 91 1.18 -6.79 1.32
C THR A 91 2.67 -6.68 1.62
N PRO A 92 3.39 -7.81 1.72
CA PRO A 92 4.84 -7.78 1.91
C PRO A 92 5.59 -7.07 0.78
N LEU A 93 5.04 -7.04 -0.44
CA LEU A 93 5.65 -6.36 -1.58
C LEU A 93 5.67 -4.84 -1.42
N SER A 94 4.69 -4.28 -0.72
CA SER A 94 4.65 -2.84 -0.47
C SER A 94 5.51 -2.41 0.72
N PHE A 95 5.64 -3.27 1.75
CA PHE A 95 6.23 -2.87 3.04
C PHE A 95 7.49 -3.66 3.45
N GLY A 96 7.87 -4.70 2.71
CA GLY A 96 9.14 -5.40 2.92
C GLY A 96 9.15 -6.50 3.97
N GLY A 97 8.04 -6.76 4.67
CA GLY A 97 7.95 -7.79 5.68
C GLY A 97 6.56 -8.40 5.81
N ILE A 98 6.48 -9.54 6.51
CA ILE A 98 5.24 -10.25 6.80
C ILE A 98 4.68 -9.91 8.19
N TYR A 99 5.38 -9.09 8.97
CA TYR A 99 5.04 -8.74 10.35
C TYR A 99 4.55 -7.30 10.52
N GLU A 100 4.48 -6.53 9.45
CA GLU A 100 3.98 -5.14 9.47
C GLU A 100 2.51 -5.04 9.86
N GLU A 101 1.76 -6.14 9.82
CA GLU A 101 0.41 -6.18 10.37
C GLU A 101 0.39 -5.89 11.88
N ASN A 102 1.44 -6.28 12.62
CA ASN A 102 1.52 -5.98 14.05
C ASN A 102 1.64 -4.48 14.29
N PHE A 103 2.49 -3.81 13.52
CA PHE A 103 2.60 -2.35 13.56
C PHE A 103 1.26 -1.69 13.23
N LEU A 104 0.58 -2.12 12.17
CA LEU A 104 -0.70 -1.55 11.78
C LEU A 104 -1.78 -1.78 12.85
N LYS A 105 -1.82 -2.96 13.45
CA LYS A 105 -2.74 -3.29 14.54
C LYS A 105 -2.50 -2.41 15.76
N GLU A 106 -1.24 -2.25 16.17
CA GLU A 106 -0.83 -1.39 17.28
C GLU A 106 -1.19 0.08 17.00
N TYR A 107 -0.76 0.60 15.84
CA TYR A 107 -1.03 1.98 15.43
C TYR A 107 -2.52 2.35 15.47
N PHE A 108 -3.39 1.53 14.87
CA PHE A 108 -4.82 1.82 14.87
C PHE A 108 -5.49 1.54 16.21
N SER A 109 -4.96 0.64 17.03
CA SER A 109 -5.43 0.45 18.41
C SER A 109 -5.15 1.68 19.28
N GLU A 110 -3.97 2.32 19.12
CA GLU A 110 -3.64 3.58 19.78
C GLU A 110 -4.54 4.75 19.31
N LYS A 111 -5.09 4.67 18.10
CA LYS A 111 -6.09 5.62 17.57
C LYS A 111 -7.52 5.34 18.07
N GLY A 112 -7.70 4.39 18.98
CA GLY A 112 -8.96 4.11 19.65
C GLY A 112 -9.81 2.99 19.05
N PHE A 113 -9.30 2.26 18.06
CA PHE A 113 -10.00 1.08 17.55
C PHE A 113 -9.75 -0.12 18.45
N SER A 114 -10.83 -0.73 18.95
CA SER A 114 -10.76 -1.90 19.85
C SER A 114 -10.45 -3.21 19.12
N LYS A 115 -10.67 -3.26 17.80
CA LYS A 115 -10.46 -4.45 16.98
C LYS A 115 -9.95 -4.07 15.61
N VAL A 116 -8.67 -4.34 15.35
CA VAL A 116 -8.00 -4.06 14.08
C VAL A 116 -7.74 -5.36 13.33
N LEU A 117 -8.25 -5.47 12.11
CA LEU A 117 -8.09 -6.63 11.24
C LEU A 117 -7.30 -6.25 9.99
N CYS A 118 -6.18 -6.94 9.75
CA CYS A 118 -5.36 -6.75 8.55
C CYS A 118 -5.67 -7.88 7.56
N TYR A 119 -6.55 -7.62 6.61
CA TYR A 119 -7.01 -8.64 5.67
C TYR A 119 -5.86 -9.16 4.81
N GLY A 120 -5.77 -10.50 4.70
CA GLY A 120 -4.77 -11.17 3.85
C GLY A 120 -3.32 -11.08 4.35
N MET A 121 -3.11 -10.41 5.49
CA MET A 121 -1.81 -10.31 6.15
C MET A 121 -2.03 -10.36 7.67
N GLY A 122 -1.78 -11.52 8.28
CA GLY A 122 -2.05 -11.80 9.69
C GLY A 122 -3.45 -12.30 9.99
N ASP A 123 -4.50 -11.75 9.39
CA ASP A 123 -5.88 -12.20 9.59
C ASP A 123 -6.38 -13.06 8.42
N GLY A 124 -7.03 -14.18 8.75
CA GLY A 124 -7.45 -15.19 7.80
C GLY A 124 -8.78 -14.91 7.11
N LEU A 125 -9.32 -15.95 6.45
CA LEU A 125 -10.55 -15.88 5.64
C LEU A 125 -11.77 -15.42 6.44
N GLU A 126 -11.87 -15.78 7.73
CA GLU A 126 -12.99 -15.35 8.58
C GLU A 126 -13.03 -13.83 8.76
N ALA A 127 -11.87 -13.18 8.84
CA ALA A 127 -11.80 -11.71 8.86
C ALA A 127 -12.37 -11.12 7.56
N VAL A 128 -12.03 -11.72 6.41
CA VAL A 128 -12.55 -11.30 5.09
C VAL A 128 -14.06 -11.49 5.01
N LYS A 129 -14.60 -12.62 5.49
CA LYS A 129 -16.04 -12.86 5.56
C LYS A 129 -16.77 -11.78 6.36
N GLY A 130 -16.16 -11.37 7.46
CA GLY A 130 -16.70 -10.35 8.34
C GLY A 130 -16.36 -8.90 7.98
N ALA A 131 -15.84 -8.63 6.78
CA ALA A 131 -15.39 -7.28 6.41
C ALA A 131 -16.50 -6.22 6.39
N ALA A 132 -17.75 -6.63 6.19
CA ALA A 132 -18.90 -5.73 6.24
C ALA A 132 -19.24 -5.24 7.67
N ALA A 133 -18.74 -5.92 8.71
CA ALA A 133 -18.93 -5.51 10.11
C ALA A 133 -17.96 -4.41 10.55
N ALA A 134 -16.97 -4.04 9.76
CA ALA A 134 -16.06 -2.96 10.09
C ALA A 134 -16.82 -1.62 10.16
N GLU A 135 -16.56 -0.83 11.22
CA GLU A 135 -17.04 0.55 11.32
C GLU A 135 -16.54 1.38 10.14
N LYS A 136 -15.26 1.17 9.79
CA LYS A 136 -14.67 1.63 8.53
C LYS A 136 -13.51 0.75 8.08
N ASN A 137 -13.15 0.85 6.81
CA ASN A 137 -11.93 0.25 6.29
C ASN A 137 -10.88 1.32 5.99
N ILE A 138 -9.61 1.01 6.22
CA ILE A 138 -8.47 1.84 5.86
C ILE A 138 -7.77 1.23 4.65
N VAL A 139 -7.63 2.01 3.60
CA VAL A 139 -6.94 1.61 2.36
C VAL A 139 -5.53 2.16 2.41
N ILE A 140 -4.54 1.29 2.60
CA ILE A 140 -3.15 1.71 2.79
C ILE A 140 -2.30 1.63 1.51
N SER A 141 -2.86 1.10 0.43
CA SER A 141 -2.22 1.08 -0.89
C SER A 141 -3.25 1.19 -2.02
N PRO A 142 -2.87 1.64 -3.22
CA PRO A 142 -3.78 1.75 -4.36
C PRO A 142 -4.45 0.43 -4.73
N SER A 143 -3.80 -0.71 -4.46
CA SER A 143 -4.35 -2.04 -4.76
C SER A 143 -5.63 -2.33 -3.98
N GLY A 144 -5.80 -1.75 -2.80
CA GLY A 144 -6.98 -1.95 -1.94
C GLY A 144 -8.23 -1.17 -2.36
N ILE A 145 -8.09 -0.11 -3.19
CA ILE A 145 -9.19 0.83 -3.45
C ILE A 145 -10.42 0.20 -4.11
N ALA A 146 -10.20 -0.75 -5.05
CA ALA A 146 -11.30 -1.40 -5.75
C ALA A 146 -12.15 -2.29 -4.82
N ALA A 147 -11.50 -2.92 -3.84
CA ALA A 147 -12.16 -3.72 -2.81
C ALA A 147 -12.94 -2.85 -1.82
N ALA A 148 -12.35 -1.75 -1.36
CA ALA A 148 -13.02 -0.80 -0.47
C ALA A 148 -14.26 -0.16 -1.12
N LYS A 149 -14.16 0.24 -2.40
CA LYS A 149 -15.31 0.73 -3.18
C LYS A 149 -16.41 -0.33 -3.28
N TYR A 150 -16.05 -1.60 -3.52
CA TYR A 150 -17.01 -2.70 -3.54
C TYR A 150 -17.72 -2.88 -2.21
N LEU A 151 -16.98 -2.91 -1.07
CA LEU A 151 -17.56 -3.05 0.27
C LEU A 151 -18.50 -1.88 0.59
N LYS A 152 -18.11 -0.66 0.26
CA LYS A 152 -18.98 0.52 0.42
C LYS A 152 -20.25 0.43 -0.41
N GLN A 153 -20.14 0.05 -1.69
CA GLN A 153 -21.28 -0.07 -2.59
C GLN A 153 -22.23 -1.21 -2.19
N LYS A 154 -21.67 -2.34 -1.75
CA LYS A 154 -22.45 -3.56 -1.49
C LYS A 154 -23.04 -3.59 -0.08
N PHE A 155 -22.32 -3.11 0.92
CA PHE A 155 -22.66 -3.24 2.34
C PHE A 155 -22.78 -1.90 3.07
N GLY A 156 -22.38 -0.79 2.44
CA GLY A 156 -22.41 0.54 3.06
C GLY A 156 -21.16 0.84 3.91
N THR A 157 -20.22 -0.11 4.05
CA THR A 157 -19.02 0.06 4.89
C THR A 157 -18.16 1.22 4.39
N PRO A 158 -17.98 2.31 5.15
CA PRO A 158 -17.17 3.44 4.73
C PRO A 158 -15.69 3.08 4.66
N TYR A 159 -14.91 3.86 3.93
CA TYR A 159 -13.47 3.70 3.91
C TYR A 159 -12.75 5.05 3.88
N GLU A 160 -11.54 5.03 4.38
CA GLU A 160 -10.57 6.12 4.37
C GLU A 160 -9.29 5.65 3.66
N VAL A 161 -8.60 6.56 2.96
CA VAL A 161 -7.35 6.25 2.27
C VAL A 161 -6.22 6.91 3.03
N PHE A 162 -5.44 6.09 3.70
CA PHE A 162 -4.37 6.56 4.58
C PHE A 162 -3.37 5.43 4.84
N CYS A 163 -2.07 5.70 4.76
CA CYS A 163 -1.02 4.78 5.16
C CYS A 163 -0.10 5.48 6.15
N PRO A 164 -0.01 5.02 7.43
CA PRO A 164 0.84 5.68 8.41
C PRO A 164 2.32 5.65 7.94
N PRO A 165 2.99 6.81 7.82
CA PRO A 165 4.39 6.84 7.39
C PRO A 165 5.32 6.17 8.39
N GLU A 166 4.94 6.06 9.65
CA GLU A 166 5.65 5.36 10.72
C GLU A 166 5.78 3.84 10.49
N ILE A 167 5.08 3.30 9.50
CA ILE A 167 5.32 1.92 9.00
C ILE A 167 6.74 1.77 8.44
N ILE A 168 7.39 2.89 8.11
CA ILE A 168 8.78 2.96 7.69
C ILE A 168 9.62 3.25 8.95
N PRO A 169 10.46 2.29 9.44
CA PRO A 169 11.21 2.47 10.67
C PRO A 169 12.10 3.72 10.68
N GLU A 170 12.77 4.00 9.55
CA GLU A 170 13.63 5.15 9.40
C GLU A 170 12.86 6.48 9.55
N TRP A 171 11.60 6.52 9.08
CA TRP A 171 10.73 7.67 9.28
C TRP A 171 10.24 7.77 10.73
N LYS A 172 9.87 6.64 11.34
CA LYS A 172 9.46 6.59 12.75
C LYS A 172 10.56 7.12 13.66
N GLU A 173 11.81 6.68 13.49
CA GLU A 173 12.95 7.17 14.25
C GLU A 173 13.19 8.66 14.03
N ARG A 174 13.12 9.12 12.79
CA ARG A 174 13.29 10.53 12.44
C ARG A 174 12.23 11.41 13.09
N LYS A 175 10.97 11.00 13.04
CA LYS A 175 9.87 11.71 13.67
C LYS A 175 10.06 11.80 15.19
N GLN A 176 10.45 10.72 15.84
CA GLN A 176 10.75 10.72 17.28
C GLN A 176 11.90 11.68 17.64
N GLN A 177 12.94 11.75 16.81
CA GLN A 177 14.02 12.70 17.00
C GLN A 177 13.53 14.16 16.88
N LEU A 178 12.66 14.44 15.91
CA LEU A 178 12.05 15.77 15.74
C LEU A 178 11.20 16.15 16.96
N GLU A 179 10.37 15.22 17.45
CA GLU A 179 9.50 15.44 18.63
C GLU A 179 10.29 15.59 19.93
N HIS A 180 11.45 14.91 20.08
CA HIS A 180 12.31 15.04 21.28
C HIS A 180 13.16 16.31 21.27
N SER A 181 13.58 16.80 20.10
CA SER A 181 14.29 18.08 19.99
C SER A 181 13.42 19.25 20.45
N GLU A 182 12.11 19.19 20.26
CA GLU A 182 11.16 20.20 20.76
C GLU A 182 11.14 20.31 22.30
N GLN A 183 11.37 19.22 23.02
CA GLN A 183 11.39 19.24 24.50
C GLN A 183 12.67 19.90 25.04
N ILE A 184 13.74 19.92 24.27
CA ILE A 184 15.03 20.51 24.66
C ILE A 184 15.13 22.00 24.24
N GLU A 185 14.47 22.39 23.14
CA GLU A 185 14.60 23.73 22.54
C GLU A 185 13.51 24.73 22.91
N GLN A 186 12.68 24.48 23.93
CA GLN A 186 11.71 25.46 24.42
C GLN A 186 12.35 26.82 24.83
N ASN A 187 13.67 26.96 24.77
CA ASN A 187 14.43 28.19 25.07
C ASN A 187 15.10 28.87 23.87
N THR A 188 15.00 28.32 22.67
CA THR A 188 15.59 28.92 21.46
C THR A 188 14.47 29.27 20.49
N ALA A 189 14.29 30.55 20.19
CA ALA A 189 13.26 30.99 19.25
C ALA A 189 13.52 30.36 17.87
N MET A 190 12.56 29.61 17.33
CA MET A 190 12.62 29.12 15.97
C MET A 190 12.83 30.27 14.98
N PRO A 191 13.67 30.10 13.94
CA PRO A 191 13.86 31.14 12.94
C PRO A 191 12.54 31.57 12.33
N ASN A 192 12.39 32.86 12.07
CA ASN A 192 11.18 33.38 11.46
C ASN A 192 10.91 32.66 10.14
N ARG A 193 9.66 32.33 9.82
CA ARG A 193 9.26 31.60 8.61
C ARG A 193 9.90 32.15 7.33
N LYS A 194 10.15 33.44 7.25
CA LYS A 194 10.82 34.10 6.11
C LYS A 194 12.32 33.80 5.99
N GLU A 195 12.93 33.23 7.02
CA GLU A 195 14.37 32.91 7.07
C GLU A 195 14.64 31.42 6.85
N ARG A 196 13.57 30.61 6.72
CA ARG A 196 13.70 29.15 6.49
C ARG A 196 14.01 28.86 5.03
N PRO A 197 14.88 27.87 4.75
CA PRO A 197 15.12 27.42 3.39
C PRO A 197 13.84 26.82 2.79
N ASP A 198 13.50 27.30 1.60
CA ASP A 198 12.32 26.84 0.84
C ASP A 198 12.77 25.75 -0.14
N LYS A 199 12.59 24.49 0.23
CA LYS A 199 13.13 23.34 -0.49
C LYS A 199 12.10 22.68 -1.43
N LYS A 200 12.60 22.17 -2.56
CA LYS A 200 11.83 21.31 -3.48
C LYS A 200 12.09 19.86 -3.14
N VAL A 201 11.03 19.09 -2.89
CA VAL A 201 11.09 17.70 -2.47
C VAL A 201 10.39 16.79 -3.50
N LEU A 202 11.01 15.66 -3.82
CA LEU A 202 10.40 14.58 -4.59
C LEU A 202 10.29 13.32 -3.72
N ILE A 203 9.08 12.81 -3.57
CA ILE A 203 8.79 11.56 -2.87
C ILE A 203 8.41 10.50 -3.89
N VAL A 204 9.13 9.38 -3.93
CA VAL A 204 8.86 8.27 -4.85
C VAL A 204 8.57 7.00 -4.07
N HIS A 205 7.31 6.58 -4.05
CA HIS A 205 6.85 5.34 -3.42
C HIS A 205 5.49 4.94 -3.99
N GLN A 206 4.77 3.98 -3.36
CA GLN A 206 3.38 3.74 -3.68
C GLN A 206 2.53 4.98 -3.33
N GLN A 207 1.53 5.24 -4.14
CA GLN A 207 0.78 6.50 -4.16
C GLN A 207 0.22 6.94 -2.79
N VAL A 208 -0.34 6.00 -2.01
CA VAL A 208 -1.00 6.36 -0.73
C VAL A 208 0.02 6.78 0.31
N LEU A 209 1.08 5.99 0.52
CA LEU A 209 2.14 6.31 1.46
C LEU A 209 2.84 7.62 1.08
N ALA A 210 3.20 7.79 -0.19
CA ALA A 210 3.88 9.00 -0.66
C ALA A 210 3.03 10.26 -0.46
N ASN A 211 1.71 10.18 -0.72
CA ASN A 211 0.81 11.29 -0.47
C ASN A 211 0.58 11.55 1.01
N THR A 212 0.49 10.51 1.86
CA THR A 212 0.38 10.70 3.31
C THR A 212 1.64 11.35 3.87
N LEU A 213 2.82 10.91 3.44
CA LEU A 213 4.10 11.49 3.85
C LEU A 213 4.22 12.97 3.43
N LYS A 214 3.76 13.30 2.21
CA LYS A 214 3.69 14.70 1.77
C LYS A 214 2.83 15.56 2.72
N GLU A 215 1.65 15.07 3.07
CA GLU A 215 0.74 15.80 3.98
C GLU A 215 1.33 15.96 5.38
N GLU A 216 2.02 14.94 5.89
CA GLU A 216 2.71 14.99 7.16
C GLU A 216 3.84 16.02 7.15
N LEU A 217 4.71 16.02 6.14
CA LEU A 217 5.78 17.00 5.98
C LEU A 217 5.24 18.44 5.95
N LEU A 218 4.16 18.67 5.20
CA LEU A 218 3.52 19.99 5.15
C LEU A 218 2.93 20.39 6.50
N THR A 219 2.35 19.45 7.24
CA THR A 219 1.82 19.70 8.59
C THR A 219 2.95 20.07 9.56
N LEU A 220 4.04 19.30 9.57
CA LEU A 220 5.21 19.58 10.42
C LEU A 220 5.82 20.96 10.12
N ALA A 221 5.90 21.35 8.85
CA ALA A 221 6.38 22.68 8.47
C ALA A 221 5.42 23.79 8.93
N MET A 222 4.11 23.62 8.77
CA MET A 222 3.11 24.59 9.22
C MET A 222 3.08 24.75 10.75
N GLU A 223 3.22 23.66 11.47
CA GLU A 223 3.30 23.63 12.94
C GLU A 223 4.67 24.07 13.47
N GLN A 224 5.59 24.42 12.58
CA GLN A 224 6.97 24.84 12.91
C GLN A 224 7.78 23.78 13.65
N LYS A 225 7.46 22.50 13.43
CA LYS A 225 8.17 21.34 14.01
C LYS A 225 9.42 20.96 13.24
N ILE A 226 9.69 21.58 12.11
CA ILE A 226 10.90 21.42 11.32
C ILE A 226 11.40 22.78 10.82
N GLU A 227 12.71 22.94 10.70
CA GLU A 227 13.37 24.18 10.29
C GLU A 227 13.33 24.44 8.77
N THR A 228 12.59 23.62 8.02
CA THR A 228 12.50 23.71 6.55
C THR A 228 11.09 24.08 6.14
N ASP A 229 10.95 25.03 5.23
CA ASP A 229 9.71 25.24 4.47
C ASP A 229 9.83 24.53 3.11
N PHE A 230 8.71 24.35 2.41
CA PHE A 230 8.68 23.61 1.15
C PHE A 230 8.08 24.46 0.03
N ALA A 231 8.91 24.84 -0.96
CA ALA A 231 8.46 25.45 -2.21
C ALA A 231 7.53 24.54 -2.97
N LYS A 232 7.87 23.25 -2.97
CA LYS A 232 7.10 22.23 -3.70
C LYS A 232 7.43 20.84 -3.17
N ILE A 233 6.40 20.04 -2.87
CA ILE A 233 6.52 18.60 -2.68
C ILE A 233 5.81 17.88 -3.82
N THR A 234 6.57 17.20 -4.67
CA THR A 234 6.08 16.38 -5.78
C THR A 234 6.01 14.92 -5.34
N VAL A 235 4.93 14.25 -5.66
CA VAL A 235 4.76 12.80 -5.43
C VAL A 235 4.87 12.07 -6.76
N ALA A 236 5.62 10.97 -6.80
CA ALA A 236 5.69 10.07 -7.93
C ALA A 236 5.47 8.63 -7.49
N SER A 237 4.70 7.88 -8.27
CA SER A 237 4.52 6.46 -8.11
C SER A 237 5.38 5.71 -9.12
N TRP A 238 6.01 4.60 -8.70
CA TRP A 238 6.78 3.74 -9.61
C TRP A 238 5.91 2.63 -10.23
N PHE A 239 4.87 2.23 -9.50
CA PHE A 239 3.92 1.23 -9.94
C PHE A 239 2.55 1.85 -10.25
N MET A 240 1.49 1.26 -9.74
CA MET A 240 0.14 1.74 -10.02
C MET A 240 -0.11 3.14 -9.47
N LEU A 241 -0.53 4.02 -10.36
CA LEU A 241 -1.17 5.29 -10.00
C LEU A 241 -2.68 5.11 -10.24
N ASP A 242 -3.47 5.10 -9.18
CA ASP A 242 -4.93 5.01 -9.31
C ASP A 242 -5.54 6.40 -9.53
N ASP A 243 -6.23 6.57 -10.65
CA ASP A 243 -6.81 7.88 -11.03
C ASP A 243 -7.80 8.42 -9.99
N ALA A 244 -8.48 7.53 -9.24
CA ALA A 244 -9.42 7.95 -8.21
C ALA A 244 -8.72 8.53 -6.96
N LEU A 245 -7.41 8.32 -6.82
CA LEU A 245 -6.58 8.81 -5.72
C LEU A 245 -5.57 9.87 -6.19
N LYS A 246 -5.49 10.12 -7.50
CA LYS A 246 -4.52 11.02 -8.09
C LYS A 246 -4.78 12.45 -7.64
N LYS A 247 -3.75 13.09 -7.10
CA LYS A 247 -3.74 14.52 -6.78
C LYS A 247 -3.08 15.31 -7.90
N GLU A 248 -3.32 16.60 -7.94
CA GLU A 248 -2.67 17.47 -8.92
C GLU A 248 -1.16 17.43 -8.76
N GLY A 249 -0.46 17.20 -9.86
CA GLY A 249 0.99 17.09 -9.89
C GLY A 249 1.56 15.71 -9.56
N ASP A 250 0.72 14.71 -9.26
CA ASP A 250 1.18 13.33 -9.07
C ASP A 250 1.71 12.73 -10.38
N LEU A 251 2.89 12.11 -10.31
CA LEU A 251 3.60 11.54 -11.44
C LEU A 251 3.60 10.00 -11.39
N LEU A 252 3.80 9.40 -12.56
CA LEU A 252 4.02 7.96 -12.70
C LEU A 252 5.29 7.72 -13.51
N PHE A 253 6.26 7.04 -12.92
CA PHE A 253 7.40 6.50 -13.65
C PHE A 253 7.09 5.07 -14.08
N LYS A 254 7.32 4.76 -15.35
CA LYS A 254 7.07 3.44 -15.92
C LYS A 254 8.35 2.65 -16.11
N GLU A 255 9.43 3.33 -16.41
CA GLU A 255 10.72 2.75 -16.76
C GLU A 255 11.87 3.53 -16.12
N GLU A 256 13.03 2.91 -16.02
CA GLU A 256 14.23 3.53 -15.43
C GLU A 256 14.67 4.79 -16.21
N ASP A 257 14.52 4.77 -17.52
CA ASP A 257 14.85 5.91 -18.38
C ASP A 257 13.95 7.12 -18.12
N ASP A 258 12.66 6.91 -17.82
CA ASP A 258 11.74 8.00 -17.41
C ASP A 258 12.26 8.68 -16.13
N TRP A 259 12.68 7.87 -15.16
CA TRP A 259 13.24 8.33 -13.89
C TRP A 259 14.52 9.15 -14.09
N ILE A 260 15.51 8.59 -14.84
CA ILE A 260 16.79 9.23 -15.09
C ILE A 260 16.60 10.56 -15.82
N SER A 261 15.76 10.57 -16.87
CA SER A 261 15.48 11.77 -17.66
C SER A 261 14.79 12.84 -16.81
N TYR A 262 13.81 12.44 -16.00
CA TYR A 262 13.09 13.37 -15.15
C TYR A 262 14.00 14.05 -14.11
N ILE A 263 14.94 13.31 -13.50
CA ILE A 263 15.89 13.90 -12.52
C ILE A 263 16.93 14.78 -13.20
N LYS A 264 17.28 14.55 -14.47
CA LYS A 264 18.16 15.44 -15.23
C LYS A 264 17.49 16.79 -15.59
N GLU A 265 16.20 16.75 -15.83
CA GLU A 265 15.43 17.91 -16.30
C GLU A 265 14.82 18.75 -15.16
N ASN A 266 14.75 18.19 -13.95
CA ASN A 266 14.11 18.84 -12.80
C ASN A 266 15.06 18.92 -11.62
N GLU A 267 15.13 20.10 -11.00
CA GLU A 267 15.94 20.35 -9.82
C GLU A 267 15.11 20.07 -8.54
N TYR A 268 15.63 19.20 -7.69
CA TYR A 268 15.14 18.92 -6.35
C TYR A 268 16.27 19.07 -5.33
N ASP A 269 15.96 19.66 -4.19
CA ASP A 269 16.90 19.76 -3.06
C ASP A 269 16.93 18.44 -2.27
N ILE A 270 15.76 17.77 -2.17
CA ILE A 270 15.58 16.53 -1.43
C ILE A 270 14.86 15.50 -2.30
N ILE A 271 15.38 14.27 -2.30
CA ILE A 271 14.69 13.10 -2.85
C ILE A 271 14.49 12.08 -1.72
N ILE A 272 13.23 11.61 -1.57
CA ILE A 272 12.83 10.56 -0.64
C ILE A 272 12.35 9.38 -1.48
N ALA A 273 13.17 8.32 -1.60
CA ALA A 273 12.90 7.22 -2.50
C ALA A 273 13.67 5.94 -2.13
N ASP A 274 13.37 4.84 -2.80
CA ASP A 274 14.10 3.58 -2.61
C ASP A 274 15.60 3.74 -2.93
N PRO A 275 16.51 3.20 -2.08
CA PRO A 275 17.96 3.34 -2.27
C PRO A 275 18.49 2.75 -3.61
N LEU A 276 17.75 1.85 -4.26
CA LEU A 276 18.13 1.35 -5.57
C LEU A 276 17.99 2.45 -6.64
N LEU A 277 16.98 3.30 -6.52
CA LEU A 277 16.76 4.41 -7.46
C LEU A 277 17.88 5.46 -7.39
N LYS A 278 18.52 5.61 -6.23
CA LYS A 278 19.72 6.47 -6.08
C LYS A 278 20.86 6.02 -6.98
N LYS A 279 21.02 4.71 -7.17
CA LYS A 279 22.11 4.15 -7.99
C LYS A 279 21.95 4.49 -9.47
N ALA A 280 20.71 4.67 -9.95
CA ALA A 280 20.42 5.04 -11.33
C ALA A 280 20.72 6.53 -11.62
N VAL A 281 20.82 7.37 -10.58
CA VAL A 281 21.05 8.83 -10.73
C VAL A 281 22.29 9.29 -9.96
N PRO A 282 23.50 8.76 -10.26
CA PRO A 282 24.73 9.10 -9.52
C PRO A 282 25.15 10.58 -9.69
N PHE A 283 24.57 11.26 -10.66
CA PHE A 283 24.81 12.69 -10.91
C PHE A 283 24.01 13.60 -9.96
N TYR A 284 22.97 13.10 -9.28
CA TYR A 284 22.20 13.85 -8.30
C TYR A 284 23.09 14.22 -7.09
N LYS A 285 23.06 15.49 -6.68
CA LYS A 285 23.92 16.03 -5.60
C LYS A 285 23.15 16.55 -4.40
N GLY A 286 21.81 16.56 -4.48
CA GLY A 286 20.96 16.98 -3.36
C GLY A 286 20.92 15.95 -2.22
N GLU A 287 20.13 16.24 -1.22
CA GLU A 287 19.91 15.36 -0.08
C GLU A 287 19.07 14.15 -0.49
N TRP A 288 19.42 12.98 0.04
CA TRP A 288 18.68 11.74 -0.22
C TRP A 288 18.30 11.05 1.08
N TYR A 289 17.01 10.73 1.21
CA TYR A 289 16.46 9.94 2.30
C TYR A 289 15.93 8.62 1.77
N ASP A 290 16.38 7.51 2.37
CA ASP A 290 15.96 6.17 1.97
C ASP A 290 14.49 5.93 2.38
N LEU A 291 13.68 5.53 1.41
CA LEU A 291 12.31 5.09 1.57
C LEU A 291 12.16 3.74 0.84
N PRO A 292 12.56 2.63 1.48
CA PRO A 292 12.61 1.34 0.82
C PRO A 292 11.24 0.86 0.35
N HIS A 293 11.18 0.39 -0.89
CA HIS A 293 10.03 -0.30 -1.46
C HIS A 293 10.45 -1.71 -1.88
N PHE A 294 9.91 -2.75 -1.24
CA PHE A 294 10.41 -4.11 -1.42
C PHE A 294 10.30 -4.60 -2.87
N ALA A 295 9.24 -4.25 -3.59
CA ALA A 295 9.09 -4.61 -5.00
C ALA A 295 10.12 -3.93 -5.93
N ILE A 296 10.80 -2.85 -5.47
CA ILE A 296 11.89 -2.21 -6.22
C ILE A 296 13.21 -2.86 -5.86
N SER A 297 13.61 -2.83 -4.60
CA SER A 297 14.96 -3.23 -4.18
C SER A 297 15.09 -4.70 -3.77
N GLY A 298 13.99 -5.39 -3.51
CA GLY A 298 14.00 -6.78 -3.02
C GLY A 298 14.70 -6.96 -1.66
N LYS A 299 15.06 -5.88 -0.97
CA LYS A 299 15.70 -5.96 0.35
C LYS A 299 14.63 -6.17 1.42
N LYS A 300 14.71 -7.30 2.14
CA LYS A 300 14.08 -7.41 3.44
C LYS A 300 14.70 -6.36 4.37
N ARG A 301 13.86 -5.60 5.06
CA ARG A 301 14.32 -4.83 6.21
C ARG A 301 14.94 -5.82 7.20
N GLN A 302 16.15 -5.58 7.62
CA GLN A 302 16.72 -6.30 8.74
C GLN A 302 15.99 -5.76 9.97
N THR A 303 15.09 -6.57 10.53
CA THR A 303 14.64 -6.38 11.92
C THR A 303 15.87 -6.56 12.80
N VAL A 304 16.32 -5.46 13.39
CA VAL A 304 17.32 -5.47 14.46
C VAL A 304 16.67 -6.07 15.71
#